data_bdf64c773c2cbc9874876194194e2797
#
_entry.id   bdf64c773c2cbc9874876194194e2797
#
_cell.length_a   1.000
_cell.length_b   1.000
_cell.length_c   1.000
_cell.angle_alpha   90.00
_cell.angle_beta   90.00
_cell.angle_gamma   90.00
#
_symmetry.space_group_name_H-M   'P 1'
#
loop_
_entity.id
_entity.type
_entity.pdbx_description
1 polymer ?
#
loop_
_entity_poly.entity_id
_entity_poly.type
_entity_poly.pdbx_seq_one_letter_code
_entity_poly.pdbx_strand_id
1 'polypeptide(L)'
;MDKIELGTHAKMIISNKAYDLIFEKVREKYLAAWSQTGSHHTELRETIYNTVVALTDVKKEIESLAVAGDNETFKKEQEDLNG
;
A
#
# COMPACT_ATOMS: atom_id res chain seq x y z
N MET A 1 0.36 17.24 9.19
CA MET A 1 0.95 17.02 7.85
C MET A 1 -0.15 17.17 6.80
N ASP A 2 0.04 18.04 5.82
CA ASP A 2 -0.93 18.23 4.75
C ASP A 2 -0.80 17.14 3.66
N LYS A 3 -1.68 17.16 2.67
CA LYS A 3 -1.69 16.17 1.58
C LYS A 3 -0.41 16.15 0.77
N ILE A 4 0.20 17.29 0.55
CA ILE A 4 1.44 17.40 -0.23
C ILE A 4 2.60 16.79 0.54
N GLU A 5 2.74 17.13 1.81
CA GLU A 5 3.80 16.57 2.66
C GLU A 5 3.65 15.05 2.82
N LEU A 6 2.43 14.60 3.11
CA LEU A 6 2.14 13.17 3.26
C LEU A 6 2.42 12.42 1.96
N GLY A 7 2.02 13.00 0.82
CA GLY A 7 2.30 12.43 -0.50
C GLY A 7 3.79 12.36 -0.81
N THR A 8 4.56 13.36 -0.41
CA THR A 8 6.02 13.37 -0.56
C THR A 8 6.65 12.22 0.22
N HIS A 9 6.24 12.01 1.48
CA HIS A 9 6.72 10.90 2.28
C HIS A 9 6.30 9.55 1.71
N ALA A 10 5.06 9.45 1.23
CA ALA A 10 4.59 8.22 0.57
C ALA A 10 5.43 7.88 -0.67
N LYS A 11 5.79 8.88 -1.47
CA LYS A 11 6.69 8.71 -2.62
C LYS A 11 8.06 8.21 -2.20
N MET A 12 8.60 8.74 -1.12
CA MET A 12 9.90 8.30 -0.58
C MET A 12 9.85 6.84 -0.19
N ILE A 13 8.75 6.40 0.41
CA ILE A 13 8.55 4.99 0.77
C ILE A 13 8.50 4.12 -0.49
N ILE A 14 7.67 4.51 -1.47
CA ILE A 14 7.48 3.75 -2.72
C ILE A 14 8.77 3.66 -3.52
N SER A 15 9.57 4.72 -3.55
CA SER A 15 10.81 4.77 -4.30
C SER A 15 11.94 3.98 -3.64
N ASN A 16 11.77 3.55 -2.40
CA ASN A 16 12.74 2.70 -1.74
C ASN A 16 12.77 1.32 -2.41
N LYS A 17 13.96 0.84 -2.76
CA LYS A 17 14.13 -0.44 -3.46
C LYS A 17 13.58 -1.63 -2.69
N ALA A 18 13.50 -1.53 -1.37
CA ALA A 18 12.99 -2.61 -0.53
C ALA A 18 11.47 -2.63 -0.41
N TYR A 19 10.77 -1.58 -0.86
CA TYR A 19 9.32 -1.45 -0.65
C TYR A 19 8.53 -2.64 -1.20
N ASP A 20 8.63 -2.88 -2.49
CA ASP A 20 7.94 -4.00 -3.13
C ASP A 20 8.42 -5.34 -2.61
N LEU A 21 9.73 -5.46 -2.38
CA LEU A 21 10.32 -6.71 -1.89
C LEU A 21 9.81 -7.08 -0.50
N ILE A 22 9.65 -6.10 0.39
CA ILE A 22 9.14 -6.36 1.74
C ILE A 22 7.69 -6.86 1.67
N PHE A 23 6.83 -6.18 0.90
CA PHE A 23 5.43 -6.61 0.75
C PHE A 23 5.33 -8.00 0.11
N GLU A 24 6.15 -8.28 -0.88
CA GLU A 24 6.19 -9.58 -1.52
C GLU A 24 6.63 -10.69 -0.57
N LYS A 25 7.65 -10.44 0.23
CA LYS A 25 8.11 -11.41 1.24
C LYS A 25 7.04 -11.71 2.29
N VAL A 26 6.33 -10.71 2.75
CA VAL A 26 5.24 -10.90 3.71
C VAL A 26 4.11 -11.68 3.06
N ARG A 27 3.74 -11.35 1.84
CA ARG A 27 2.72 -12.06 1.08
C ARG A 27 3.07 -13.53 0.88
N GLU A 28 4.30 -13.82 0.48
CA GLU A 28 4.80 -15.21 0.32
C GLU A 28 4.72 -15.99 1.60
N LYS A 29 5.04 -15.37 2.73
CA LYS A 29 4.95 -15.98 4.05
C LYS A 29 3.53 -16.42 4.38
N TYR A 30 2.54 -15.59 4.09
CA TYR A 30 1.13 -15.92 4.33
C TYR A 30 0.61 -16.94 3.33
N LEU A 31 1.05 -16.90 2.07
CA LEU A 31 0.73 -17.91 1.08
C LEU A 31 1.27 -19.29 1.48
N ALA A 32 2.50 -19.34 1.98
CA ALA A 32 3.10 -20.56 2.48
C ALA A 32 2.29 -21.13 3.66
N ALA A 33 1.90 -20.26 4.59
CA ALA A 33 1.05 -20.66 5.72
C ALA A 33 -0.30 -21.21 5.23
N TRP A 34 -0.92 -20.54 4.26
CA TRP A 34 -2.19 -20.97 3.68
C TRP A 34 -2.08 -22.34 3.01
N SER A 35 -1.01 -22.58 2.26
CA SER A 35 -0.79 -23.83 1.55
C SER A 35 -0.61 -25.03 2.50
N GLN A 36 -0.25 -24.77 3.74
CA GLN A 36 -0.10 -25.81 4.79
C GLN A 36 -1.42 -26.14 5.48
N THR A 37 -2.47 -25.37 5.23
CA THR A 37 -3.78 -25.66 5.81
C THR A 37 -4.52 -26.73 5.01
N GLY A 38 -5.28 -27.58 5.71
CA GLY A 38 -6.18 -28.52 5.03
C GLY A 38 -7.49 -27.84 4.64
N SER A 39 -8.22 -28.45 3.70
CA SER A 39 -9.50 -27.92 3.21
C SER A 39 -10.56 -27.79 4.31
N HIS A 40 -10.40 -28.50 5.42
CA HIS A 40 -11.31 -28.43 6.57
C HIS A 40 -10.99 -27.30 7.53
N HIS A 41 -9.85 -26.61 7.37
CA HIS A 41 -9.45 -25.46 8.20
C HIS A 41 -10.00 -24.15 7.63
N THR A 42 -11.31 -24.06 7.44
CA THR A 42 -11.94 -22.93 6.76
C THR A 42 -11.72 -21.60 7.48
N GLU A 43 -11.86 -21.56 8.80
CA GLU A 43 -11.66 -20.34 9.58
C GLU A 43 -10.22 -19.83 9.49
N LEU A 44 -9.26 -20.75 9.61
CA LEU A 44 -7.84 -20.39 9.53
C LEU A 44 -7.50 -19.87 8.12
N ARG A 45 -8.00 -20.52 7.10
CA ARG A 45 -7.80 -20.11 5.70
C ARG A 45 -8.39 -18.72 5.43
N GLU A 46 -9.57 -18.43 5.95
CA GLU A 46 -10.19 -17.12 5.84
C GLU A 46 -9.39 -16.04 6.57
N THR A 47 -8.90 -16.36 7.76
CA THR A 47 -8.06 -15.43 8.53
C THR A 47 -6.79 -15.05 7.76
N ILE A 48 -6.12 -16.04 7.17
CA ILE A 48 -4.91 -15.81 6.37
C ILE A 48 -5.26 -14.96 5.13
N TYR A 49 -6.34 -15.31 4.43
CA TYR A 49 -6.79 -14.56 3.26
C TYR A 49 -7.09 -13.10 3.61
N ASN A 50 -7.84 -12.87 4.68
CA ASN A 50 -8.19 -11.51 5.12
C ASN A 50 -6.95 -10.70 5.52
N THR A 51 -5.93 -11.36 6.07
CA THR A 51 -4.65 -10.71 6.40
C THR A 51 -3.93 -10.25 5.14
N VAL A 52 -3.90 -11.08 4.10
CA VAL A 52 -3.29 -10.72 2.80
C VAL A 52 -4.06 -9.56 2.17
N VAL A 53 -5.38 -9.56 2.23
CA VAL A 53 -6.21 -8.46 1.73
C VAL A 53 -5.88 -7.16 2.47
N ALA A 54 -5.79 -7.22 3.80
CA ALA A 54 -5.45 -6.05 4.61
C ALA A 54 -4.07 -5.48 4.26
N LEU A 55 -3.07 -6.34 4.05
CA LEU A 55 -1.73 -5.92 3.62
C LEU A 55 -1.75 -5.26 2.24
N THR A 56 -2.54 -5.80 1.32
CA THR A 56 -2.72 -5.20 -0.01
C THR A 56 -3.38 -3.84 0.11
N ASP A 57 -4.33 -3.67 1.00
CA ASP A 57 -5.00 -2.39 1.23
C ASP A 57 -4.02 -1.35 1.80
N VAL A 58 -3.14 -1.73 2.71
CA VAL A 58 -2.09 -0.84 3.22
C VAL A 58 -1.18 -0.38 2.08
N LYS A 59 -0.75 -1.29 1.23
CA LYS A 59 0.09 -0.96 0.08
C LYS A 59 -0.60 0.02 -0.86
N LYS A 60 -1.86 -0.24 -1.19
CA LYS A 60 -2.68 0.63 -2.04
C LYS A 60 -2.88 2.01 -1.44
N GLU A 61 -3.05 2.08 -0.12
CA GLU A 61 -3.21 3.36 0.57
C GLU A 61 -1.94 4.21 0.45
N ILE A 62 -0.77 3.62 0.62
CA ILE A 62 0.51 4.33 0.45
C ILE A 62 0.62 4.88 -0.98
N GLU A 63 0.31 4.06 -1.97
CA GLU A 63 0.34 4.45 -3.38
C GLU A 63 -0.69 5.55 -3.68
N SER A 64 -1.88 5.43 -3.12
CA SER A 64 -2.95 6.42 -3.25
C SER A 64 -2.55 7.78 -2.67
N LEU A 65 -1.90 7.80 -1.52
CA LEU A 65 -1.43 9.03 -0.88
C LEU A 65 -0.37 9.75 -1.73
N ALA A 66 0.51 9.00 -2.39
CA ALA A 66 1.50 9.57 -3.29
C ALA A 66 0.81 10.26 -4.48
N VAL A 67 -0.18 9.63 -5.09
CA VAL A 67 -0.95 10.19 -6.21
C VAL A 67 -1.76 11.40 -5.76
N ALA A 68 -2.41 11.33 -4.60
CA ALA A 68 -3.19 12.44 -4.06
C ALA A 68 -2.32 13.67 -3.79
N GLY A 69 -1.10 13.48 -3.29
CA GLY A 69 -0.14 14.55 -3.08
C GLY A 69 0.28 15.22 -4.39
N ASP A 70 0.51 14.44 -5.45
CA ASP A 70 0.82 14.95 -6.78
C ASP A 70 -0.32 15.77 -7.35
N ASN A 71 -1.54 15.29 -7.22
CA ASN A 71 -2.74 16.00 -7.69
C ASN A 71 -2.91 17.33 -6.96
N GLU A 72 -2.66 17.37 -5.67
CA GLU A 72 -2.75 18.60 -4.87
C GLU A 72 -1.67 19.61 -5.25
N THR A 73 -0.45 19.13 -5.51
CA THR A 73 0.65 19.98 -6.00
C THR A 73 0.29 20.60 -7.35
N PHE A 74 -0.25 19.80 -8.25
CA PHE A 74 -0.68 20.26 -9.57
C PHE A 74 -1.76 21.35 -9.45
N LYS A 75 -2.74 21.18 -8.59
CA LYS A 75 -3.79 22.17 -8.34
C LYS A 75 -3.21 23.49 -7.86
N LYS A 76 -2.27 23.44 -6.91
CA LYS A 76 -1.62 24.65 -6.40
C LYS A 76 -0.84 25.38 -7.49
N GLU A 77 -0.12 24.67 -8.33
CA GLU A 77 0.60 25.25 -9.46
C GLU A 77 -0.35 25.94 -10.45
N GLN A 78 -1.50 25.33 -10.71
CA GLN A 78 -2.52 25.93 -11.59
C GLN A 78 -3.11 27.21 -10.98
N GLU A 79 -3.39 27.20 -9.68
CA GLU A 79 -3.89 28.38 -8.97
C GLU A 79 -2.88 29.53 -9.02
N ASP A 80 -1.60 29.23 -8.81
CA ASP A 80 -0.52 30.22 -8.85
C ASP A 80 -0.37 30.82 -10.26
N LEU A 81 -0.54 30.00 -11.30
CA LEU A 81 -0.49 30.49 -12.69
C LEU A 81 -1.68 31.38 -13.07
N ASN A 82 -2.84 31.07 -12.49
CA ASN A 82 -4.09 31.80 -12.80
C ASN A 82 -4.37 32.96 -11.84
N GLY A 83 -3.64 33.04 -10.79
CA GLY A 83 -3.81 34.06 -9.76
C GLY A 83 -2.84 35.17 -9.87
#